data_97225bd7ba291b6ac9061d9c7c5dcf42
#
_entry.id   97225bd7ba291b6ac9061d9c7c5dcf42
#
_cell.length_a   1.000
_cell.length_b   1.000
_cell.length_c   1.000
_cell.angle_alpha   90.00
_cell.angle_beta   90.00
_cell.angle_gamma   90.00
#
_symmetry.space_group_name_H-M   'P 1'
#
loop_
_entity.id
_entity.type
_entity.pdbx_description
1 polymer ?
#
loop_
_entity_poly.entity_id
_entity_poly.type
_entity_poly.pdbx_seq_one_letter_code
_entity_poly.pdbx_strand_id
1 'polypeptide(L)'
;IRLAAPTGRAAKRLSESTGMPASTIHRLLGINGREDLDEIDIEELSGRLLVIDEMSMVDTQLFDLLLRGIPGGMQVILVGDKDQLPSVGPGRVFYDLLASGLLNYRELETIHRQGKGSTIIALASAIRAGQLPEDFTVRQPDRSFFPAQTTQVPRLIEQIATSWKEKGNSVADMQILAPMYKTPAGVHNLNAVAQEIFNPMTPKKREINIKLG
;
A
#
# COMPACT_ATOMS: atom_id res chain seq x y z
N ILE A 1 10.58 4.49 22.39
CA ILE A 1 10.47 4.27 20.94
C ILE A 1 9.07 4.64 20.50
N ARG A 2 8.97 5.33 19.37
CA ARG A 2 7.72 5.61 18.65
C ARG A 2 7.74 4.92 17.32
N LEU A 3 6.64 4.29 16.93
CA LEU A 3 6.49 3.60 15.64
C LEU A 3 5.33 4.22 14.87
N ALA A 4 5.55 4.55 13.61
CA ALA A 4 4.49 5.07 12.76
C ALA A 4 4.63 4.62 11.29
N ALA A 5 3.53 4.77 10.54
CA ALA A 5 3.48 4.52 9.11
C ALA A 5 2.46 5.48 8.45
N PRO A 6 2.50 5.72 7.15
CA PRO A 6 1.57 6.65 6.50
C PRO A 6 0.12 6.16 6.48
N THR A 7 -0.12 4.84 6.54
CA THR A 7 -1.47 4.26 6.46
C THR A 7 -1.82 3.43 7.70
N GLY A 8 -3.11 3.32 8.02
CA GLY A 8 -3.58 2.49 9.14
C GLY A 8 -3.24 1.01 8.97
N ARG A 9 -3.25 0.49 7.73
CA ARG A 9 -2.89 -0.90 7.44
C ARG A 9 -1.41 -1.16 7.68
N ALA A 10 -0.53 -0.26 7.26
CA ALA A 10 0.91 -0.36 7.52
C ALA A 10 1.21 -0.24 9.02
N ALA A 11 0.59 0.72 9.72
CA ALA A 11 0.75 0.88 11.15
C ALA A 11 0.31 -0.37 11.93
N LYS A 12 -0.82 -0.99 11.54
CA LYS A 12 -1.28 -2.24 12.15
C LYS A 12 -0.26 -3.38 11.95
N ARG A 13 0.25 -3.56 10.72
CA ARG A 13 1.28 -4.57 10.43
C ARG A 13 2.57 -4.33 11.20
N LEU A 14 3.00 -3.07 11.28
CA LEU A 14 4.17 -2.68 12.07
C LEU A 14 3.98 -3.04 13.55
N SER A 15 2.79 -2.78 14.11
CA SER A 15 2.45 -3.15 15.48
C SER A 15 2.45 -4.66 15.69
N GLU A 16 1.86 -5.42 14.78
CA GLU A 16 1.80 -6.90 14.84
C GLU A 16 3.20 -7.53 14.75
N SER A 17 4.07 -7.01 13.86
CA SER A 17 5.41 -7.56 13.65
C SER A 17 6.40 -7.23 14.77
N THR A 18 6.23 -6.07 15.42
CA THR A 18 7.15 -5.62 16.47
C THR A 18 6.66 -5.92 17.89
N GLY A 19 5.37 -6.26 18.05
CA GLY A 19 4.73 -6.36 19.36
C GLY A 19 4.58 -5.03 20.10
N MET A 20 4.85 -3.89 19.43
CA MET A 20 4.79 -2.55 20.01
C MET A 20 3.66 -1.72 19.37
N PRO A 21 3.04 -0.78 20.12
CA PRO A 21 2.05 0.12 19.56
C PRO A 21 2.62 0.96 18.41
N ALA A 22 1.96 0.95 17.26
CA ALA A 22 2.23 1.82 16.12
C ALA A 22 0.97 2.58 15.71
N SER A 23 1.13 3.78 15.16
CA SER A 23 0.02 4.61 14.68
C SER A 23 0.29 5.16 13.29
N THR A 24 -0.71 5.80 12.68
CA THR A 24 -0.44 6.59 11.47
C THR A 24 0.37 7.84 11.84
N ILE A 25 1.15 8.36 10.87
CA ILE A 25 1.89 9.62 11.05
C ILE A 25 0.92 10.74 11.45
N HIS A 26 -0.23 10.87 10.79
CA HIS A 26 -1.25 11.85 11.13
C HIS A 26 -1.68 11.74 12.59
N ARG A 27 -1.99 10.53 13.05
CA ARG A 27 -2.39 10.31 14.45
C ARG A 27 -1.26 10.56 15.43
N LEU A 28 -0.01 10.23 15.05
CA LEU A 28 1.17 10.50 15.86
C LEU A 28 1.34 11.99 16.11
N LEU A 29 1.07 12.83 15.10
CA LEU A 29 1.16 14.29 15.13
C LEU A 29 -0.12 14.99 15.63
N GLY A 30 -1.15 14.23 16.02
CA GLY A 30 -2.42 14.81 16.48
C GLY A 30 -3.29 15.41 15.36
N ILE A 31 -2.96 15.18 14.10
CA ILE A 31 -3.65 15.78 12.95
C ILE A 31 -5.02 15.11 12.74
N ASN A 32 -6.08 15.87 12.77
CA ASN A 32 -7.47 15.44 12.61
C ASN A 32 -8.01 15.90 11.27
N GLY A 33 -7.58 15.48 10.15
CA GLY A 33 -8.09 15.58 8.78
C GLY A 33 -9.08 16.69 8.34
N ARG A 34 -9.35 17.69 9.20
CA ARG A 34 -10.26 18.82 8.98
C ARG A 34 -9.57 20.18 9.10
N GLU A 35 -8.29 20.16 9.42
CA GLU A 35 -7.49 21.36 9.68
C GLU A 35 -6.73 21.75 8.42
N ASP A 36 -6.50 23.03 8.24
CA ASP A 36 -5.60 23.51 7.19
C ASP A 36 -4.17 23.11 7.59
N LEU A 37 -3.54 22.27 6.77
CA LEU A 37 -2.23 21.70 7.09
C LEU A 37 -1.14 22.76 7.22
N ASP A 38 -1.32 23.94 6.63
CA ASP A 38 -0.35 25.03 6.70
C ASP A 38 -0.41 25.78 8.03
N GLU A 39 -1.54 25.72 8.76
CA GLU A 39 -1.77 26.43 10.03
C GLU A 39 -1.72 25.52 11.27
N ILE A 40 -1.45 24.21 11.07
CA ILE A 40 -1.41 23.26 12.20
C ILE A 40 -0.19 23.52 13.08
N ASP A 41 -0.44 23.73 14.37
CA ASP A 41 0.57 23.72 15.40
C ASP A 41 0.88 22.26 15.80
N ILE A 42 2.06 21.80 15.46
CA ILE A 42 2.52 20.44 15.75
C ILE A 42 3.28 20.41 17.06
N GLU A 43 2.75 19.70 18.05
CA GLU A 43 3.47 19.47 19.30
C GLU A 43 4.69 18.55 19.09
N GLU A 44 5.77 18.87 19.79
CA GLU A 44 6.97 18.03 19.77
C GLU A 44 6.70 16.60 20.27
N LEU A 45 7.18 15.64 19.53
CA LEU A 45 7.03 14.23 19.86
C LEU A 45 7.88 13.87 21.09
N SER A 46 7.31 13.10 21.98
CA SER A 46 8.04 12.57 23.12
C SER A 46 8.75 11.25 22.75
N GLY A 47 9.99 11.08 23.21
CA GLY A 47 10.74 9.84 23.01
C GLY A 47 12.17 10.07 22.51
N ARG A 48 12.94 9.00 22.33
CA ARG A 48 14.34 9.06 21.90
C ARG A 48 14.58 8.46 20.54
N LEU A 49 13.65 7.66 20.04
CA LEU A 49 13.74 6.98 18.75
C LEU A 49 12.36 6.98 18.08
N LEU A 50 12.31 7.43 16.85
CA LEU A 50 11.17 7.35 15.94
C LEU A 50 11.51 6.44 14.78
N VAL A 51 10.65 5.47 14.50
CA VAL A 51 10.75 4.61 13.32
C VAL A 51 9.52 4.84 12.46
N ILE A 52 9.75 5.21 11.21
CA ILE A 52 8.70 5.38 10.19
C ILE A 52 8.87 4.30 9.14
N ASP A 53 7.83 3.50 8.97
CA ASP A 53 7.78 2.47 7.91
C ASP A 53 6.97 2.96 6.69
N GLU A 54 7.14 2.31 5.54
CA GLU A 54 6.49 2.64 4.25
C GLU A 54 6.72 4.10 3.80
N MET A 55 7.95 4.60 3.96
CA MET A 55 8.32 5.99 3.64
C MET A 55 8.12 6.37 2.17
N SER A 56 8.07 5.41 1.24
CA SER A 56 7.76 5.66 -0.17
C SER A 56 6.39 6.30 -0.40
N MET A 57 5.46 6.12 0.54
CA MET A 57 4.10 6.69 0.49
C MET A 57 3.98 8.07 1.15
N VAL A 58 5.05 8.60 1.75
CA VAL A 58 5.06 9.91 2.42
C VAL A 58 5.38 10.99 1.41
N ASP A 59 4.48 11.96 1.25
CA ASP A 59 4.67 13.13 0.41
C ASP A 59 5.41 14.26 1.12
N THR A 60 5.72 15.33 0.39
CA THR A 60 6.49 16.46 0.92
C THR A 60 5.76 17.16 2.06
N GLN A 61 4.44 17.31 1.96
CA GLN A 61 3.65 18.01 2.97
C GLN A 61 3.62 17.24 4.29
N LEU A 62 3.33 15.94 4.23
CA LEU A 62 3.33 15.09 5.42
C LEU A 62 4.73 14.97 6.03
N PHE A 63 5.77 14.99 5.21
CA PHE A 63 7.14 14.94 5.71
C PHE A 63 7.55 16.24 6.40
N ASP A 64 7.14 17.40 5.88
CA ASP A 64 7.36 18.69 6.54
C ASP A 64 6.70 18.74 7.92
N LEU A 65 5.43 18.32 8.01
CA LEU A 65 4.72 18.24 9.30
C LEU A 65 5.41 17.28 10.29
N LEU A 66 5.91 16.16 9.78
CA LEU A 66 6.66 15.20 10.59
C LEU A 66 7.95 15.83 11.14
N LEU A 67 8.69 16.55 10.31
CA LEU A 67 9.94 17.22 10.73
C LEU A 67 9.69 18.29 11.80
N ARG A 68 8.58 19.02 11.72
CA ARG A 68 8.19 20.01 12.76
C ARG A 68 7.96 19.36 14.12
N GLY A 69 7.45 18.11 14.14
CA GLY A 69 7.20 17.37 15.38
C GLY A 69 8.42 16.67 15.97
N ILE A 70 9.55 16.58 15.27
CA ILE A 70 10.75 15.87 15.74
C ILE A 70 11.62 16.79 16.59
N PRO A 71 11.74 16.55 17.91
CA PRO A 71 12.59 17.37 18.77
C PRO A 71 14.08 17.13 18.50
N GLY A 72 14.91 18.12 18.85
CA GLY A 72 16.35 17.98 18.80
C GLY A 72 16.83 16.77 19.63
N GLY A 73 17.72 15.95 19.04
CA GLY A 73 18.30 14.77 19.70
C GLY A 73 17.48 13.49 19.60
N MET A 74 16.30 13.51 18.99
CA MET A 74 15.57 12.29 18.64
C MET A 74 16.25 11.58 17.47
N GLN A 75 16.53 10.30 17.62
CA GLN A 75 17.00 9.45 16.52
C GLN A 75 15.82 9.08 15.61
N VAL A 76 16.03 9.10 14.30
CA VAL A 76 14.99 8.74 13.32
C VAL A 76 15.49 7.65 12.40
N ILE A 77 14.67 6.61 12.23
CA ILE A 77 14.88 5.55 11.26
C ILE A 77 13.74 5.60 10.25
N LEU A 78 14.08 5.81 8.98
CA LEU A 78 13.16 5.80 7.87
C LEU A 78 13.29 4.49 7.12
N VAL A 79 12.20 3.74 7.02
CA VAL A 79 12.14 2.43 6.34
C VAL A 79 11.20 2.55 5.15
N GLY A 80 11.59 2.02 4.01
CA GLY A 80 10.77 2.06 2.80
C GLY A 80 11.45 1.39 1.62
N ASP A 81 10.77 1.39 0.50
CA ASP A 81 11.26 0.86 -0.76
C ASP A 81 11.21 1.97 -1.82
N LYS A 82 12.39 2.42 -2.28
CA LYS A 82 12.54 3.50 -3.28
C LYS A 82 11.93 3.16 -4.64
N ASP A 83 11.76 1.87 -4.92
CA ASP A 83 11.28 1.33 -6.19
C ASP A 83 9.77 1.03 -6.17
N GLN A 84 9.10 1.17 -5.02
CA GLN A 84 7.63 1.13 -4.94
C GLN A 84 6.99 2.40 -5.53
N LEU A 85 5.68 2.33 -5.75
CA LEU A 85 4.92 3.49 -6.21
C LEU A 85 5.11 4.66 -5.22
N PRO A 86 5.35 5.88 -5.75
CA PRO A 86 5.51 7.07 -4.91
C PRO A 86 4.19 7.45 -4.24
N SER A 87 4.25 8.43 -3.33
CA SER A 87 3.09 9.05 -2.72
C SER A 87 2.10 9.58 -3.77
N VAL A 88 0.81 9.64 -3.39
CA VAL A 88 -0.22 10.27 -4.23
C VAL A 88 -0.07 11.79 -4.20
N GLY A 89 0.35 12.36 -3.07
CA GLY A 89 0.71 13.76 -2.92
C GLY A 89 2.05 14.12 -3.57
N PRO A 90 2.40 15.40 -3.61
CA PRO A 90 3.58 15.90 -4.32
C PRO A 90 4.89 15.45 -3.67
N GLY A 91 5.91 15.21 -4.51
CA GLY A 91 7.27 14.88 -4.09
C GLY A 91 7.55 13.37 -4.03
N ARG A 92 8.85 13.07 -4.00
CA ARG A 92 9.39 11.71 -3.87
C ARG A 92 10.39 11.66 -2.70
N VAL A 93 9.93 12.10 -1.56
CA VAL A 93 10.76 12.38 -0.38
C VAL A 93 11.76 11.28 -0.08
N PHE A 94 11.31 10.02 0.02
CA PHE A 94 12.20 8.93 0.36
C PHE A 94 13.29 8.69 -0.69
N TYR A 95 12.92 8.75 -1.97
CA TYR A 95 13.87 8.64 -3.07
C TYR A 95 14.88 9.79 -3.04
N ASP A 96 14.40 11.03 -2.86
CA ASP A 96 15.24 12.23 -2.89
C ASP A 96 16.21 12.25 -1.69
N LEU A 97 15.77 11.80 -0.51
CA LEU A 97 16.64 11.64 0.66
C LEU A 97 17.79 10.65 0.39
N LEU A 98 17.49 9.50 -0.24
CA LEU A 98 18.50 8.52 -0.61
C LEU A 98 19.44 9.05 -1.70
N ALA A 99 18.90 9.70 -2.71
CA ALA A 99 19.66 10.27 -3.83
C ALA A 99 20.56 11.44 -3.41
N SER A 100 20.23 12.15 -2.32
CA SER A 100 21.03 13.26 -1.81
C SER A 100 22.44 12.84 -1.37
N GLY A 101 22.62 11.59 -0.99
CA GLY A 101 23.90 11.08 -0.44
C GLY A 101 24.26 11.64 0.95
N LEU A 102 23.37 12.43 1.58
CA LEU A 102 23.63 13.08 2.88
C LEU A 102 23.31 12.17 4.05
N LEU A 103 22.51 11.13 3.85
CA LEU A 103 22.07 10.23 4.91
C LEU A 103 22.74 8.87 4.80
N ASN A 104 23.10 8.32 5.93
CA ASN A 104 23.54 6.92 5.99
C ASN A 104 22.35 5.99 5.78
N TYR A 105 22.48 5.04 4.86
CA TYR A 105 21.45 4.03 4.65
C TYR A 105 22.01 2.62 4.55
N ARG A 106 21.14 1.64 4.69
CA ARG A 106 21.40 0.23 4.43
C ARG A 106 20.33 -0.31 3.51
N GLU A 107 20.72 -0.96 2.43
CA GLU A 107 19.81 -1.62 1.49
C GLU A 107 19.74 -3.12 1.84
N LEU A 108 18.50 -3.65 1.89
CA LEU A 108 18.23 -5.07 2.09
C LEU A 108 18.03 -5.71 0.72
N GLU A 109 18.97 -6.53 0.29
CA GLU A 109 18.99 -7.12 -1.05
C GLU A 109 18.28 -8.49 -1.12
N THR A 110 18.13 -9.17 0.03
CA THR A 110 17.58 -10.53 0.05
C THR A 110 16.07 -10.52 0.16
N ILE A 111 15.39 -11.08 -0.84
CA ILE A 111 13.94 -11.22 -0.86
C ILE A 111 13.53 -12.52 -0.18
N HIS A 112 12.83 -12.44 0.95
CA HIS A 112 12.34 -13.59 1.71
C HIS A 112 10.86 -13.88 1.53
N ARG A 113 10.11 -12.98 0.92
CA ARG A 113 8.62 -12.99 0.90
C ARG A 113 8.01 -14.06 -0.01
N GLN A 114 8.77 -14.57 -0.97
CA GLN A 114 8.30 -15.58 -1.94
C GLN A 114 9.37 -16.65 -2.16
N GLY A 115 8.93 -17.89 -2.47
CA GLY A 115 9.83 -19.03 -2.68
C GLY A 115 10.86 -18.79 -3.80
N LYS A 116 12.01 -19.45 -3.71
CA LYS A 116 13.02 -19.46 -4.78
C LYS A 116 12.35 -19.94 -6.09
N GLY A 117 12.50 -19.16 -7.17
CA GLY A 117 11.96 -19.51 -8.49
C GLY A 117 10.61 -18.89 -8.85
N SER A 118 10.05 -17.96 -8.04
CA SER A 118 8.82 -17.24 -8.42
C SER A 118 9.02 -16.41 -9.68
N THR A 119 8.16 -16.62 -10.67
CA THR A 119 8.15 -15.84 -11.93
C THR A 119 7.61 -14.43 -11.71
N ILE A 120 6.86 -14.20 -10.63
CA ILE A 120 6.37 -12.88 -10.21
C ILE A 120 7.55 -12.00 -9.79
N ILE A 121 8.49 -12.52 -8.99
CA ILE A 121 9.70 -11.78 -8.57
C ILE A 121 10.56 -11.44 -9.80
N ALA A 122 10.77 -12.40 -10.69
CA ALA A 122 11.56 -12.18 -11.91
C ALA A 122 10.95 -11.07 -12.78
N LEU A 123 9.63 -11.10 -12.97
CA LEU A 123 8.91 -10.05 -13.70
C LEU A 123 9.01 -8.69 -13.00
N ALA A 124 8.79 -8.63 -11.70
CA ALA A 124 8.89 -7.40 -10.93
C ALA A 124 10.30 -6.78 -11.00
N SER A 125 11.34 -7.61 -10.91
CA SER A 125 12.74 -7.17 -11.03
C SER A 125 13.05 -6.64 -12.42
N ALA A 126 12.55 -7.27 -13.48
CA ALA A 126 12.72 -6.80 -14.84
C ALA A 126 12.00 -5.45 -15.08
N ILE A 127 10.77 -5.31 -14.61
CA ILE A 127 10.01 -4.04 -14.69
C ILE A 127 10.76 -2.93 -13.95
N ARG A 128 11.30 -3.21 -12.78
CA ARG A 128 12.10 -2.26 -11.99
C ARG A 128 13.37 -1.81 -12.74
N ALA A 129 13.98 -2.71 -13.51
CA ALA A 129 15.11 -2.41 -14.39
C ALA A 129 14.70 -1.69 -15.69
N GLY A 130 13.41 -1.34 -15.88
CA GLY A 130 12.90 -0.73 -17.10
C GLY A 130 12.79 -1.71 -18.28
N GLN A 131 12.80 -2.99 -18.02
CA GLN A 131 12.74 -4.05 -19.04
C GLN A 131 11.43 -4.82 -18.91
N LEU A 132 10.86 -5.20 -20.03
CA LEU A 132 9.71 -6.11 -20.06
C LEU A 132 10.15 -7.40 -20.74
N PRO A 133 10.14 -8.55 -20.05
CA PRO A 133 10.53 -9.82 -20.64
C PRO A 133 9.64 -10.19 -21.85
N GLU A 134 10.18 -10.79 -22.88
CA GLU A 134 9.41 -11.21 -24.07
C GLU A 134 8.26 -12.17 -23.71
N ASP A 135 8.45 -12.98 -22.65
CA ASP A 135 7.49 -13.95 -22.15
C ASP A 135 6.49 -13.39 -21.14
N PHE A 136 6.42 -12.04 -20.94
CA PHE A 136 5.57 -11.47 -19.89
C PHE A 136 4.08 -11.82 -20.02
N THR A 137 3.60 -12.04 -21.27
CA THR A 137 2.23 -12.47 -21.56
C THR A 137 2.03 -13.97 -21.49
N VAL A 138 3.10 -14.76 -21.42
CA VAL A 138 3.03 -16.21 -21.37
C VAL A 138 2.57 -16.65 -19.98
N ARG A 139 1.61 -17.58 -19.95
CA ARG A 139 1.12 -18.15 -18.69
C ARG A 139 2.24 -18.91 -17.99
N GLN A 140 2.43 -18.61 -16.72
CA GLN A 140 3.37 -19.26 -15.82
C GLN A 140 2.63 -19.95 -14.67
N PRO A 141 3.27 -20.82 -13.89
CA PRO A 141 2.62 -21.50 -12.76
C PRO A 141 2.02 -20.58 -11.72
N ASP A 142 2.65 -19.42 -11.48
CA ASP A 142 2.31 -18.44 -10.44
C ASP A 142 1.83 -17.09 -10.98
N ARG A 143 1.74 -16.92 -12.32
CA ARG A 143 1.21 -15.69 -12.94
C ARG A 143 0.51 -15.97 -14.27
N SER A 144 -0.46 -15.12 -14.61
CA SER A 144 -1.12 -15.10 -15.92
C SER A 144 -1.36 -13.66 -16.35
N PHE A 145 -1.26 -13.42 -17.65
CA PHE A 145 -1.60 -12.14 -18.26
C PHE A 145 -2.86 -12.32 -19.14
N PHE A 146 -3.82 -11.42 -18.97
CA PHE A 146 -5.06 -11.40 -19.76
C PHE A 146 -5.17 -10.06 -20.48
N PRO A 147 -4.94 -10.00 -21.79
CA PRO A 147 -5.16 -8.79 -22.55
C PRO A 147 -6.67 -8.49 -22.59
N ALA A 148 -7.06 -7.31 -22.10
CA ALA A 148 -8.45 -6.90 -22.04
C ALA A 148 -8.59 -5.39 -22.17
N GLN A 149 -9.65 -4.94 -22.83
CA GLN A 149 -10.06 -3.53 -22.76
C GLN A 149 -10.72 -3.24 -21.41
N THR A 150 -10.70 -1.99 -20.97
CA THR A 150 -11.24 -1.56 -19.67
C THR A 150 -12.69 -2.02 -19.45
N THR A 151 -13.52 -2.03 -20.50
CA THR A 151 -14.91 -2.47 -20.45
C THR A 151 -15.08 -3.98 -20.30
N GLN A 152 -14.06 -4.78 -20.63
CA GLN A 152 -14.06 -6.24 -20.52
C GLN A 152 -13.59 -6.74 -19.16
N VAL A 153 -12.84 -5.90 -18.42
CA VAL A 153 -12.25 -6.26 -17.12
C VAL A 153 -13.29 -6.77 -16.12
N PRO A 154 -14.47 -6.14 -15.93
CA PRO A 154 -15.47 -6.66 -14.98
C PRO A 154 -15.87 -8.09 -15.24
N ARG A 155 -16.12 -8.43 -16.51
CA ARG A 155 -16.49 -9.80 -16.91
C ARG A 155 -15.35 -10.80 -16.68
N LEU A 156 -14.11 -10.37 -16.93
CA LEU A 156 -12.94 -11.20 -16.66
C LEU A 156 -12.78 -11.48 -15.16
N ILE A 157 -12.95 -10.44 -14.33
CA ILE A 157 -12.92 -10.58 -12.87
C ILE A 157 -14.06 -11.48 -12.38
N GLU A 158 -15.27 -11.35 -12.93
CA GLU A 158 -16.39 -12.23 -12.63
C GLU A 158 -16.05 -13.70 -12.90
N GLN A 159 -15.47 -14.02 -14.06
CA GLN A 159 -15.07 -15.37 -14.41
C GLN A 159 -13.99 -15.92 -13.46
N ILE A 160 -12.97 -15.11 -13.15
CA ILE A 160 -11.89 -15.51 -12.24
C ILE A 160 -12.44 -15.74 -10.82
N ALA A 161 -13.25 -14.83 -10.31
CA ALA A 161 -13.81 -14.91 -8.97
C ALA A 161 -14.79 -16.09 -8.83
N THR A 162 -15.62 -16.34 -9.84
CA THR A 162 -16.51 -17.51 -9.88
C THR A 162 -15.72 -18.81 -9.88
N SER A 163 -14.72 -18.93 -10.74
CA SER A 163 -13.85 -20.11 -10.76
C SER A 163 -13.09 -20.32 -9.46
N TRP A 164 -12.65 -19.22 -8.80
CA TRP A 164 -12.01 -19.25 -7.49
C TRP A 164 -12.95 -19.85 -6.42
N LYS A 165 -14.19 -19.37 -6.39
CA LYS A 165 -15.23 -19.85 -5.46
C LYS A 165 -15.61 -21.31 -5.72
N GLU A 166 -15.79 -21.70 -6.98
CA GLU A 166 -16.15 -23.08 -7.37
C GLU A 166 -15.08 -24.10 -6.96
N LYS A 167 -13.81 -23.69 -6.95
CA LYS A 167 -12.70 -24.51 -6.43
C LYS A 167 -12.65 -24.61 -4.91
N GLY A 168 -13.59 -24.00 -4.20
CA GLY A 168 -13.66 -24.02 -2.73
C GLY A 168 -12.63 -23.11 -2.03
N ASN A 169 -11.98 -22.20 -2.76
CA ASN A 169 -11.01 -21.27 -2.17
C ASN A 169 -11.70 -20.16 -1.36
N SER A 170 -11.03 -19.69 -0.32
CA SER A 170 -11.53 -18.61 0.51
C SER A 170 -11.47 -17.26 -0.21
N VAL A 171 -12.48 -16.41 0.00
CA VAL A 171 -12.45 -15.01 -0.44
C VAL A 171 -11.37 -14.21 0.30
N ALA A 172 -11.00 -14.62 1.52
CA ALA A 172 -9.94 -13.96 2.28
C ALA A 172 -8.55 -14.08 1.62
N ASP A 173 -8.37 -15.09 0.74
CA ASP A 173 -7.12 -15.33 0.02
C ASP A 173 -7.11 -14.68 -1.37
N MET A 174 -8.18 -13.94 -1.75
CA MET A 174 -8.28 -13.20 -3.01
C MET A 174 -8.22 -11.69 -2.75
N GLN A 175 -7.39 -10.99 -3.51
CA GLN A 175 -7.35 -9.53 -3.52
C GLN A 175 -7.39 -9.00 -4.95
N ILE A 176 -8.28 -8.05 -5.21
CA ILE A 176 -8.41 -7.34 -6.48
C ILE A 176 -7.85 -5.93 -6.30
N LEU A 177 -6.86 -5.56 -7.11
CA LEU A 177 -6.27 -4.22 -7.10
C LEU A 177 -6.70 -3.50 -8.38
N ALA A 178 -7.13 -2.25 -8.25
CA ALA A 178 -7.49 -1.38 -9.38
C ALA A 178 -6.92 0.02 -9.17
N PRO A 179 -6.38 0.66 -10.22
CA PRO A 179 -5.74 1.98 -10.10
C PRO A 179 -6.75 3.14 -9.99
N MET A 180 -8.02 2.91 -10.32
CA MET A 180 -9.07 3.94 -10.38
C MET A 180 -10.29 3.54 -9.56
N TYR A 181 -11.08 4.52 -9.14
CA TYR A 181 -12.29 4.28 -8.35
C TYR A 181 -13.56 4.14 -9.19
N LYS A 182 -13.81 5.06 -10.15
CA LYS A 182 -15.09 5.26 -10.82
C LYS A 182 -15.15 4.79 -12.29
N THR A 183 -14.10 4.11 -12.78
CA THR A 183 -14.10 3.56 -14.14
C THR A 183 -14.78 2.20 -14.20
N PRO A 184 -15.11 1.65 -15.38
CA PRO A 184 -15.63 0.29 -15.52
C PRO A 184 -14.73 -0.76 -14.84
N ALA A 185 -13.40 -0.62 -14.93
CA ALA A 185 -12.42 -1.46 -14.23
C ALA A 185 -11.99 -0.88 -12.86
N GLY A 186 -12.77 0.02 -12.29
CA GLY A 186 -12.46 0.70 -11.03
C GLY A 186 -12.99 -0.04 -9.81
N VAL A 187 -12.45 0.35 -8.64
CA VAL A 187 -12.73 -0.30 -7.36
C VAL A 187 -14.23 -0.43 -7.07
N HIS A 188 -15.04 0.60 -7.35
CA HIS A 188 -16.48 0.56 -7.05
C HIS A 188 -17.20 -0.55 -7.85
N ASN A 189 -16.94 -0.63 -9.15
CA ASN A 189 -17.58 -1.62 -10.00
C ASN A 189 -17.07 -3.03 -9.73
N LEU A 190 -15.76 -3.20 -9.55
CA LEU A 190 -15.19 -4.51 -9.25
C LEU A 190 -15.59 -5.03 -7.87
N ASN A 191 -15.79 -4.15 -6.89
CA ASN A 191 -16.37 -4.52 -5.60
C ASN A 191 -17.83 -5.01 -5.75
N ALA A 192 -18.64 -4.36 -6.59
CA ALA A 192 -20.01 -4.81 -6.83
C ALA A 192 -20.03 -6.21 -7.47
N VAL A 193 -19.16 -6.47 -8.45
CA VAL A 193 -18.99 -7.79 -9.07
C VAL A 193 -18.58 -8.84 -8.03
N ALA A 194 -17.57 -8.54 -7.22
CA ALA A 194 -17.10 -9.46 -6.18
C ALA A 194 -18.17 -9.69 -5.10
N GLN A 195 -18.90 -8.66 -4.70
CA GLN A 195 -20.00 -8.74 -3.74
C GLN A 195 -21.10 -9.71 -4.20
N GLU A 196 -21.51 -9.62 -5.46
CA GLU A 196 -22.55 -10.50 -6.02
C GLU A 196 -22.13 -11.97 -6.02
N ILE A 197 -20.85 -12.25 -6.25
CA ILE A 197 -20.32 -13.61 -6.29
C ILE A 197 -20.13 -14.18 -4.88
N PHE A 198 -19.48 -13.44 -4.00
CA PHE A 198 -19.04 -13.98 -2.70
C PHE A 198 -20.06 -13.74 -1.58
N ASN A 199 -20.84 -12.67 -1.67
CA ASN A 199 -21.82 -12.31 -0.65
C ASN A 199 -23.10 -11.71 -1.26
N PRO A 200 -23.81 -12.45 -2.15
CA PRO A 200 -25.00 -11.93 -2.81
C PRO A 200 -26.08 -11.50 -1.80
N MET A 201 -26.84 -10.48 -2.15
CA MET A 201 -27.96 -10.02 -1.35
C MET A 201 -29.03 -11.11 -1.28
N THR A 202 -29.48 -11.40 -0.08
CA THR A 202 -30.58 -12.32 0.17
C THR A 202 -31.64 -11.61 1.03
N PRO A 203 -32.92 -12.05 1.03
CA PRO A 203 -33.99 -11.41 1.81
C PRO A 203 -33.71 -11.29 3.32
N LYS A 204 -32.78 -12.07 3.83
CA LYS A 204 -32.35 -12.06 5.25
C LYS A 204 -31.15 -11.15 5.53
N LYS A 205 -30.46 -10.63 4.51
CA LYS A 205 -29.31 -9.73 4.66
C LYS A 205 -29.76 -8.28 4.54
N ARG A 206 -29.26 -7.44 5.46
CA ARG A 206 -29.41 -5.97 5.38
C ARG A 206 -28.17 -5.36 4.75
N GLU A 207 -28.37 -4.39 3.89
CA GLU A 207 -27.28 -3.57 3.38
C GLU A 207 -26.76 -2.66 4.49
N ILE A 208 -25.47 -2.73 4.77
CA ILE A 208 -24.78 -1.83 5.70
C ILE A 208 -23.95 -0.89 4.86
N ASN A 209 -24.43 0.34 4.68
CA ASN A 209 -23.66 1.40 4.04
C ASN A 209 -22.63 1.95 5.03
N ILE A 210 -21.40 1.47 4.92
CA ILE A 210 -20.26 2.05 5.63
C ILE A 210 -19.77 3.22 4.77
N LYS A 211 -20.08 4.44 5.20
CA LYS A 211 -19.42 5.64 4.65
C LYS A 211 -17.97 5.59 5.12
N LEU A 212 -17.08 5.24 4.21
CA LEU A 212 -15.66 5.49 4.38
C LEU A 212 -15.47 7.00 4.33
N GLY A 213 -15.15 7.61 5.48
CA GLY A 213 -14.81 9.01 5.62
C GLY A 213 -13.45 9.33 5.02
#